data_a2f22e9ea0714709a2cf1e3610c26826
#
_entry.id   a2f22e9ea0714709a2cf1e3610c26826
#
_cell.length_a   1.000
_cell.length_b   1.000
_cell.length_c   1.000
_cell.angle_alpha   90.00
_cell.angle_beta   90.00
_cell.angle_gamma   90.00
#
_symmetry.space_group_name_H-M   'P 1'
#
loop_
_entity.id
_entity.type
_entity.pdbx_description
1 polymer ?
#
loop_
_entity_poly.entity_id
_entity_poly.type
_entity_poly.pdbx_seq_one_letter_code
_entity_poly.pdbx_strand_id
1 'polypeptide(L)'
;GTSHWNNALVTSTNKSSAKDFEFTNALINKLTVNYNIDSLRIYACGFSNGADFVFALACYNSDKIAAIGAVSGLMYQETIDNCDPLHPTAIIEFHGTSDFIRPYDGISEYYASVEDMLNHWTSFNHTSKDPLTNSITDNGTLIEYYAYHDGDNGTRVEHYKVVEGDHVWFDLSYEGANTSQLIWNFVSKYDLNGLR
;
A
#
# COMPACT_ATOMS: atom_id res chain seq x y z
N GLY A 1 -3.66 -26.35 0.39
CA GLY A 1 -3.96 -24.91 0.48
C GLY A 1 -3.16 -24.16 -0.55
N THR A 2 -3.63 -23.01 -0.97
CA THR A 2 -2.88 -22.11 -1.84
C THR A 2 -1.80 -21.41 -1.02
N SER A 3 -0.60 -21.21 -1.60
CA SER A 3 0.45 -20.41 -0.98
C SER A 3 0.00 -18.95 -0.88
N HIS A 4 0.23 -18.31 0.25
CA HIS A 4 -0.08 -16.90 0.49
C HIS A 4 0.92 -16.31 1.48
N TRP A 5 1.08 -14.99 1.46
CA TRP A 5 1.85 -14.26 2.45
C TRP A 5 1.10 -14.21 3.77
N ASN A 6 1.83 -14.42 4.87
CA ASN A 6 1.34 -14.13 6.21
C ASN A 6 1.50 -12.62 6.47
N ASN A 7 0.40 -11.89 6.39
CA ASN A 7 0.33 -10.44 6.43
C ASN A 7 -0.16 -9.88 7.78
N ALA A 8 -0.13 -10.69 8.83
CA ALA A 8 -0.52 -10.25 10.17
C ALA A 8 0.36 -10.91 11.25
N LEU A 9 0.41 -10.30 12.42
CA LEU A 9 1.05 -10.89 13.58
C LEU A 9 0.28 -12.13 14.06
N VAL A 10 0.97 -13.05 14.73
CA VAL A 10 0.32 -14.22 15.34
C VAL A 10 -0.52 -13.78 16.54
N THR A 11 -1.83 -13.98 16.45
CA THR A 11 -2.80 -13.51 17.43
C THR A 11 -3.89 -14.55 17.70
N SER A 12 -4.94 -14.15 18.41
CA SER A 12 -6.14 -14.99 18.57
C SER A 12 -6.87 -15.25 17.26
N THR A 13 -6.81 -14.29 16.32
CA THR A 13 -7.47 -14.36 15.00
C THR A 13 -6.56 -14.99 13.96
N ASN A 14 -5.32 -14.49 13.83
CA ASN A 14 -4.33 -15.05 12.92
C ASN A 14 -3.52 -16.16 13.59
N LYS A 15 -3.69 -17.38 13.12
CA LYS A 15 -2.99 -18.59 13.61
C LYS A 15 -1.76 -18.95 12.78
N SER A 16 -1.43 -18.17 11.74
CA SER A 16 -0.29 -18.47 10.88
C SER A 16 1.02 -18.35 11.66
N SER A 17 1.90 -19.32 11.49
CA SER A 17 3.27 -19.31 12.02
C SER A 17 4.31 -19.10 10.92
N ALA A 18 3.88 -18.79 9.69
CA ALA A 18 4.79 -18.47 8.59
C ALA A 18 5.58 -17.20 8.92
N LYS A 19 6.90 -17.26 8.68
CA LYS A 19 7.84 -16.19 9.07
C LYS A 19 8.16 -15.28 7.89
N ASP A 20 7.12 -14.74 7.23
CA ASP A 20 7.30 -13.97 6.00
C ASP A 20 7.93 -12.60 6.26
N PHE A 21 7.70 -11.99 7.42
CA PHE A 21 8.39 -10.76 7.83
C PHE A 21 9.89 -11.00 8.04
N GLU A 22 10.27 -12.06 8.76
CA GLU A 22 11.67 -12.43 8.97
C GLU A 22 12.35 -12.85 7.66
N PHE A 23 11.62 -13.57 6.79
CA PHE A 23 12.11 -13.90 5.45
C PHE A 23 12.41 -12.64 4.64
N THR A 24 11.48 -11.68 4.60
CA THR A 24 11.65 -10.41 3.89
C THR A 24 12.84 -9.62 4.44
N ASN A 25 12.97 -9.53 5.76
CA ASN A 25 14.12 -8.89 6.42
C ASN A 25 15.44 -9.57 6.06
N ALA A 26 15.48 -10.89 6.11
CA ALA A 26 16.68 -11.65 5.75
C ALA A 26 17.06 -11.47 4.28
N LEU A 27 16.05 -11.42 3.38
CA LEU A 27 16.26 -11.17 1.96
C LEU A 27 16.84 -9.76 1.71
N ILE A 28 16.25 -8.72 2.29
CA ILE A 28 16.73 -7.34 2.19
C ILE A 28 18.16 -7.26 2.67
N ASN A 29 18.45 -7.78 3.86
CA ASN A 29 19.80 -7.75 4.44
C ASN A 29 20.81 -8.49 3.54
N LYS A 30 20.44 -9.67 3.01
CA LYS A 30 21.31 -10.43 2.11
C LYS A 30 21.61 -9.67 0.82
N LEU A 31 20.60 -9.03 0.23
CA LEU A 31 20.77 -8.26 -1.00
C LEU A 31 21.62 -7.00 -0.76
N THR A 32 21.39 -6.29 0.33
CA THR A 32 22.16 -5.09 0.70
C THR A 32 23.63 -5.39 0.94
N VAL A 33 23.95 -6.56 1.52
CA VAL A 33 25.35 -6.98 1.73
C VAL A 33 26.04 -7.38 0.43
N ASN A 34 25.31 -8.01 -0.51
CA ASN A 34 25.91 -8.60 -1.70
C ASN A 34 25.89 -7.68 -2.94
N TYR A 35 25.09 -6.63 -2.92
CA TYR A 35 24.89 -5.71 -4.04
C TYR A 35 24.95 -4.26 -3.55
N ASN A 36 25.25 -3.34 -4.46
CA ASN A 36 25.24 -1.90 -4.17
C ASN A 36 23.81 -1.36 -4.16
N ILE A 37 23.08 -1.68 -3.10
CA ILE A 37 21.69 -1.24 -2.87
C ILE A 37 21.69 -0.07 -1.91
N ASP A 38 20.97 0.98 -2.25
CA ASP A 38 20.67 2.08 -1.34
C ASP A 38 19.62 1.61 -0.32
N SER A 39 20.06 1.36 0.89
CA SER A 39 19.20 0.84 1.97
C SER A 39 18.14 1.83 2.45
N LEU A 40 18.26 3.11 2.10
CA LEU A 40 17.24 4.11 2.38
C LEU A 40 16.11 4.09 1.34
N ARG A 41 16.28 3.37 0.23
CA ARG A 41 15.38 3.38 -0.93
C ARG A 41 14.89 1.99 -1.30
N ILE A 42 14.27 1.33 -0.35
CA ILE A 42 13.65 0.03 -0.54
C ILE A 42 12.13 0.23 -0.54
N TYR A 43 11.49 -0.28 -1.57
CA TYR A 43 10.06 -0.13 -1.80
C TYR A 43 9.40 -1.50 -1.88
N ALA A 44 8.14 -1.57 -1.51
CA ALA A 44 7.34 -2.77 -1.68
C ALA A 44 6.11 -2.48 -2.53
N CYS A 45 5.77 -3.38 -3.45
CA CYS A 45 4.50 -3.33 -4.16
C CYS A 45 3.89 -4.71 -4.25
N GLY A 46 2.55 -4.77 -4.31
CA GLY A 46 1.85 -6.04 -4.33
C GLY A 46 0.44 -5.95 -4.88
N PHE A 47 -0.11 -7.14 -5.20
CA PHE A 47 -1.46 -7.36 -5.67
C PHE A 47 -2.18 -8.31 -4.72
N SER A 48 -3.47 -8.05 -4.43
CA SER A 48 -4.30 -8.94 -3.62
C SER A 48 -3.65 -9.24 -2.25
N ASN A 49 -3.44 -10.49 -1.88
CA ASN A 49 -2.71 -10.87 -0.66
C ASN A 49 -1.28 -10.28 -0.61
N GLY A 50 -0.62 -10.07 -1.75
CA GLY A 50 0.65 -9.34 -1.81
C GLY A 50 0.50 -7.86 -1.46
N ALA A 51 -0.64 -7.22 -1.81
CA ALA A 51 -0.95 -5.86 -1.41
C ALA A 51 -1.28 -5.78 0.09
N ASP A 52 -2.05 -6.74 0.64
CA ASP A 52 -2.26 -6.86 2.08
C ASP A 52 -0.90 -6.93 2.82
N PHE A 53 0.04 -7.71 2.26
CA PHE A 53 1.37 -7.88 2.85
C PHE A 53 2.23 -6.62 2.78
N VAL A 54 2.18 -5.83 1.69
CA VAL A 54 2.97 -4.59 1.64
C VAL A 54 2.46 -3.53 2.60
N PHE A 55 1.16 -3.45 2.88
CA PHE A 55 0.64 -2.64 3.98
C PHE A 55 1.20 -3.08 5.33
N ALA A 56 1.20 -4.40 5.59
CA ALA A 56 1.78 -4.94 6.81
C ALA A 56 3.29 -4.70 6.91
N LEU A 57 4.03 -4.73 5.79
CA LEU A 57 5.45 -4.35 5.75
C LEU A 57 5.65 -2.87 6.09
N ALA A 58 4.79 -1.97 5.60
CA ALA A 58 4.85 -0.55 5.97
C ALA A 58 4.64 -0.34 7.48
N CYS A 59 3.80 -1.16 8.12
CA CYS A 59 3.57 -1.10 9.57
C CYS A 59 4.71 -1.73 10.38
N TYR A 60 5.11 -2.96 10.04
CA TYR A 60 5.96 -3.79 10.92
C TYR A 60 7.45 -3.82 10.51
N ASN A 61 7.77 -3.39 9.29
CA ASN A 61 9.12 -3.32 8.74
C ASN A 61 9.46 -1.91 8.25
N SER A 62 8.85 -0.90 8.86
CA SER A 62 9.01 0.50 8.48
C SER A 62 10.45 1.01 8.59
N ASP A 63 11.31 0.35 9.38
CA ASP A 63 12.74 0.63 9.44
C ASP A 63 13.48 0.38 8.10
N LYS A 64 12.83 -0.26 7.14
CA LYS A 64 13.41 -0.64 5.84
C LYS A 64 12.59 -0.20 4.63
N ILE A 65 11.30 -0.01 4.77
CA ILE A 65 10.38 0.25 3.65
C ILE A 65 10.08 1.75 3.58
N ALA A 66 10.58 2.42 2.54
CA ALA A 66 10.45 3.86 2.36
C ALA A 66 9.08 4.30 1.79
N ALA A 67 8.50 3.49 0.92
CA ALA A 67 7.18 3.75 0.32
C ALA A 67 6.59 2.45 -0.22
N ILE A 68 5.26 2.41 -0.38
CA ILE A 68 4.57 1.23 -0.90
C ILE A 68 3.60 1.56 -2.03
N GLY A 69 3.35 0.52 -2.87
CA GLY A 69 2.29 0.53 -3.88
C GLY A 69 1.41 -0.71 -3.73
N ALA A 70 0.12 -0.52 -3.54
CA ALA A 70 -0.85 -1.58 -3.32
C ALA A 70 -1.89 -1.61 -4.45
N VAL A 71 -2.26 -2.80 -4.91
CA VAL A 71 -3.31 -2.98 -5.92
C VAL A 71 -4.28 -4.05 -5.43
N SER A 72 -5.57 -3.71 -5.31
CA SER A 72 -6.65 -4.60 -4.88
C SER A 72 -6.32 -5.36 -3.57
N GLY A 73 -5.78 -4.66 -2.57
CA GLY A 73 -5.47 -5.21 -1.26
C GLY A 73 -6.05 -4.39 -0.12
N LEU A 74 -6.24 -5.03 1.02
CA LEU A 74 -6.79 -4.40 2.22
C LEU A 74 -5.90 -4.69 3.44
N MET A 75 -5.96 -3.83 4.42
CA MET A 75 -5.37 -4.10 5.74
C MET A 75 -6.35 -4.93 6.58
N TYR A 76 -5.83 -5.92 7.31
CA TYR A 76 -6.61 -6.49 8.40
C TYR A 76 -6.93 -5.42 9.43
N GLN A 77 -8.10 -5.50 10.04
CA GLN A 77 -8.46 -4.60 11.15
C GLN A 77 -7.38 -4.64 12.23
N GLU A 78 -6.91 -5.83 12.57
CA GLU A 78 -5.83 -6.02 13.53
C GLU A 78 -4.50 -5.35 13.10
N THR A 79 -4.21 -5.30 11.81
CA THR A 79 -3.01 -4.62 11.30
C THR A 79 -3.14 -3.10 11.51
N ILE A 80 -4.30 -2.50 11.22
CA ILE A 80 -4.54 -1.07 11.49
C ILE A 80 -4.42 -0.76 12.97
N ASP A 81 -5.04 -1.57 13.83
CA ASP A 81 -5.06 -1.35 15.27
C ASP A 81 -3.67 -1.40 15.92
N ASN A 82 -2.71 -2.07 15.29
CA ASN A 82 -1.34 -2.25 15.76
C ASN A 82 -0.28 -1.61 14.85
N CYS A 83 -0.68 -0.78 13.88
CA CYS A 83 0.23 -0.12 12.95
C CYS A 83 0.82 1.14 13.57
N ASP A 84 2.11 1.10 13.88
CA ASP A 84 2.86 2.23 14.44
C ASP A 84 4.23 2.33 13.73
N PRO A 85 4.26 2.82 12.48
CA PRO A 85 5.50 2.96 11.71
C PRO A 85 6.48 3.95 12.36
N LEU A 86 7.77 3.77 12.11
CA LEU A 86 8.83 4.63 12.66
C LEU A 86 8.92 6.00 11.97
N HIS A 87 8.33 6.14 10.80
CA HIS A 87 8.35 7.38 10.01
C HIS A 87 7.08 7.49 9.15
N PRO A 88 6.69 8.72 8.74
CA PRO A 88 5.63 8.91 7.75
C PRO A 88 5.95 8.13 6.47
N THR A 89 4.99 7.35 5.97
CA THR A 89 5.21 6.44 4.85
C THR A 89 4.34 6.83 3.65
N ALA A 90 4.94 7.05 2.50
CA ALA A 90 4.22 7.38 1.28
C ALA A 90 3.50 6.15 0.70
N ILE A 91 2.22 6.31 0.39
CA ILE A 91 1.32 5.23 -0.05
C ILE A 91 0.71 5.60 -1.41
N ILE A 92 0.77 4.69 -2.38
CA ILE A 92 -0.07 4.72 -3.58
C ILE A 92 -0.89 3.44 -3.64
N GLU A 93 -2.20 3.58 -3.83
CA GLU A 93 -3.16 2.48 -3.76
C GLU A 93 -4.16 2.55 -4.92
N PHE A 94 -4.50 1.37 -5.47
CA PHE A 94 -5.46 1.19 -6.56
C PHE A 94 -6.52 0.18 -6.15
N HIS A 95 -7.80 0.57 -6.21
CA HIS A 95 -8.88 -0.34 -5.81
C HIS A 95 -10.14 -0.20 -6.67
N GLY A 96 -10.72 -1.34 -7.02
CA GLY A 96 -11.98 -1.42 -7.74
C GLY A 96 -13.19 -1.38 -6.82
N THR A 97 -14.21 -0.58 -7.16
CA THR A 97 -15.41 -0.47 -6.31
C THR A 97 -16.31 -1.71 -6.36
N SER A 98 -16.11 -2.60 -7.35
CA SER A 98 -16.82 -3.86 -7.48
C SER A 98 -15.96 -5.08 -7.11
N ASP A 99 -14.81 -4.85 -6.45
CA ASP A 99 -13.96 -5.94 -5.98
C ASP A 99 -14.71 -6.80 -4.94
N PHE A 100 -15.01 -8.05 -5.30
CA PHE A 100 -15.75 -8.98 -4.43
C PHE A 100 -14.83 -9.90 -3.60
N ILE A 101 -13.52 -9.87 -3.86
CA ILE A 101 -12.51 -10.63 -3.11
C ILE A 101 -11.93 -9.79 -1.96
N ARG A 102 -11.70 -8.51 -2.25
CA ARG A 102 -11.30 -7.47 -1.29
C ARG A 102 -12.32 -6.33 -1.38
N PRO A 103 -13.51 -6.49 -0.74
CA PRO A 103 -14.59 -5.51 -0.91
C PRO A 103 -14.14 -4.10 -0.54
N TYR A 104 -14.50 -3.13 -1.36
CA TYR A 104 -14.15 -1.71 -1.17
C TYR A 104 -14.57 -1.20 0.22
N ASP A 105 -15.73 -1.66 0.70
CA ASP A 105 -16.28 -1.33 2.02
C ASP A 105 -15.73 -2.22 3.15
N GLY A 106 -14.70 -3.04 2.85
CA GLY A 106 -14.11 -3.94 3.82
C GLY A 106 -14.97 -5.14 4.20
N ILE A 107 -14.56 -5.85 5.25
CA ILE A 107 -15.31 -6.95 5.87
C ILE A 107 -15.26 -6.72 7.38
N SER A 108 -16.40 -6.48 8.00
CA SER A 108 -16.51 -6.18 9.44
C SER A 108 -15.65 -7.13 10.29
N GLU A 109 -14.89 -6.55 11.21
CA GLU A 109 -13.97 -7.23 12.14
C GLU A 109 -12.83 -8.02 11.48
N TYR A 110 -12.71 -7.96 10.14
CA TYR A 110 -11.69 -8.71 9.43
C TYR A 110 -10.82 -7.82 8.52
N TYR A 111 -11.40 -7.18 7.52
CA TYR A 111 -10.72 -6.22 6.65
C TYR A 111 -11.27 -4.82 6.87
N ALA A 112 -10.40 -3.86 7.07
CA ALA A 112 -10.76 -2.45 7.03
C ALA A 112 -11.25 -2.07 5.63
N SER A 113 -12.14 -1.09 5.54
CA SER A 113 -12.53 -0.51 4.26
C SER A 113 -11.38 0.27 3.62
N VAL A 114 -11.44 0.53 2.32
CA VAL A 114 -10.49 1.42 1.65
C VAL A 114 -10.48 2.80 2.31
N GLU A 115 -11.66 3.32 2.69
CA GLU A 115 -11.78 4.59 3.39
C GLU A 115 -11.07 4.58 4.75
N ASP A 116 -11.23 3.51 5.56
CA ASP A 116 -10.56 3.39 6.84
C ASP A 116 -9.03 3.33 6.68
N MET A 117 -8.53 2.62 5.66
CA MET A 117 -7.10 2.56 5.34
C MET A 117 -6.56 3.95 4.93
N LEU A 118 -7.28 4.65 4.07
CA LEU A 118 -6.90 6.01 3.66
C LEU A 118 -6.90 6.95 4.87
N ASN A 119 -7.92 6.88 5.72
CA ASN A 119 -8.00 7.67 6.95
C ASN A 119 -6.86 7.36 7.92
N HIS A 120 -6.50 6.08 8.06
CA HIS A 120 -5.35 5.68 8.89
C HIS A 120 -4.06 6.33 8.38
N TRP A 121 -3.71 6.13 7.10
CA TRP A 121 -2.45 6.62 6.54
C TRP A 121 -2.39 8.14 6.41
N THR A 122 -3.50 8.80 6.07
CA THR A 122 -3.56 10.27 6.01
C THR A 122 -3.43 10.89 7.39
N SER A 123 -4.04 10.26 8.42
CA SER A 123 -3.92 10.72 9.81
C SER A 123 -2.51 10.48 10.35
N PHE A 124 -1.93 9.30 10.11
CA PHE A 124 -0.57 8.98 10.56
C PHE A 124 0.47 9.89 9.91
N ASN A 125 0.37 10.12 8.61
CA ASN A 125 1.28 10.99 7.86
C ASN A 125 1.01 12.49 8.05
N HIS A 126 -0.05 12.89 8.77
CA HIS A 126 -0.52 14.28 8.93
C HIS A 126 -0.72 15.02 7.59
N THR A 127 -1.23 14.33 6.58
CA THR A 127 -1.51 14.95 5.27
C THR A 127 -2.68 15.92 5.32
N SER A 128 -2.90 16.66 4.23
CA SER A 128 -4.12 17.44 4.02
C SER A 128 -5.37 16.58 4.20
N LYS A 129 -6.42 17.14 4.82
CA LYS A 129 -7.71 16.42 4.96
C LYS A 129 -8.49 16.39 3.66
N ASP A 130 -8.38 17.47 2.87
CA ASP A 130 -9.05 17.59 1.59
C ASP A 130 -8.06 17.20 0.49
N PRO A 131 -8.30 16.10 -0.25
CA PRO A 131 -7.41 15.68 -1.32
C PRO A 131 -7.54 16.59 -2.54
N LEU A 132 -6.47 16.70 -3.32
CA LEU A 132 -6.58 17.10 -4.71
C LEU A 132 -7.25 15.97 -5.47
N THR A 133 -8.27 16.29 -6.27
CA THR A 133 -9.06 15.30 -7.00
C THR A 133 -8.98 15.52 -8.50
N ASN A 134 -8.98 14.43 -9.25
CA ASN A 134 -9.13 14.42 -10.70
C ASN A 134 -9.93 13.18 -11.11
N SER A 135 -10.47 13.17 -12.31
CA SER A 135 -11.09 11.98 -12.87
C SER A 135 -10.84 11.89 -14.37
N ILE A 136 -10.65 10.69 -14.85
CA ILE A 136 -10.52 10.38 -16.27
C ILE A 136 -11.35 9.15 -16.61
N THR A 137 -11.64 9.00 -17.89
CA THR A 137 -12.20 7.76 -18.44
C THR A 137 -11.17 7.12 -19.36
N ASP A 138 -10.70 5.93 -19.00
CA ASP A 138 -9.79 5.13 -19.82
C ASP A 138 -10.50 3.86 -20.28
N ASN A 139 -10.56 3.65 -21.61
CA ASN A 139 -11.23 2.49 -22.22
C ASN A 139 -12.65 2.22 -21.69
N GLY A 140 -13.40 3.28 -21.34
CA GLY A 140 -14.75 3.19 -20.80
C GLY A 140 -14.82 3.01 -19.27
N THR A 141 -13.70 2.86 -18.59
CA THR A 141 -13.61 2.76 -17.12
C THR A 141 -13.36 4.14 -16.52
N LEU A 142 -14.20 4.57 -15.60
CA LEU A 142 -14.00 5.80 -14.83
C LEU A 142 -12.97 5.55 -13.72
N ILE A 143 -11.93 6.39 -13.68
CA ILE A 143 -10.91 6.39 -12.64
C ILE A 143 -11.00 7.73 -11.91
N GLU A 144 -11.27 7.68 -10.62
CA GLU A 144 -11.23 8.84 -9.72
C GLU A 144 -9.90 8.82 -8.96
N TYR A 145 -9.15 9.90 -9.09
CA TYR A 145 -7.85 10.08 -8.42
C TYR A 145 -7.98 11.02 -7.24
N TYR A 146 -7.40 10.63 -6.13
CA TYR A 146 -7.33 11.40 -4.88
C TYR A 146 -5.89 11.47 -4.40
N ALA A 147 -5.37 12.69 -4.17
CA ALA A 147 -4.05 12.91 -3.61
C ALA A 147 -4.11 13.73 -2.34
N TYR A 148 -3.80 13.09 -1.24
CA TYR A 148 -3.63 13.72 0.07
C TYR A 148 -2.16 14.14 0.20
N HIS A 149 -1.90 15.44 0.23
CA HIS A 149 -0.56 16.04 0.16
C HIS A 149 -0.16 16.70 1.47
N ASP A 150 1.03 17.32 1.49
CA ASP A 150 1.56 18.09 2.62
C ASP A 150 1.71 17.29 3.93
N GLY A 151 1.91 15.98 3.82
CA GLY A 151 2.24 15.17 4.98
C GLY A 151 3.64 15.46 5.52
N ASP A 152 3.90 14.99 6.74
CA ASP A 152 5.20 15.09 7.37
C ASP A 152 6.30 14.55 6.44
N ASN A 153 7.44 15.23 6.41
CA ASN A 153 8.55 14.94 5.50
C ASN A 153 8.16 14.93 4.01
N GLY A 154 7.09 15.63 3.63
CA GLY A 154 6.58 15.72 2.25
C GLY A 154 5.90 14.45 1.75
N THR A 155 5.52 13.54 2.65
CA THR A 155 4.80 12.32 2.27
C THR A 155 3.42 12.61 1.69
N ARG A 156 2.92 11.67 0.90
CA ARG A 156 1.59 11.70 0.29
C ARG A 156 0.90 10.35 0.42
N VAL A 157 -0.42 10.39 0.39
CA VAL A 157 -1.26 9.21 0.16
C VAL A 157 -2.02 9.45 -1.13
N GLU A 158 -1.85 8.58 -2.10
CA GLU A 158 -2.54 8.65 -3.39
C GLU A 158 -3.46 7.43 -3.57
N HIS A 159 -4.68 7.67 -4.00
CA HIS A 159 -5.68 6.65 -4.25
C HIS A 159 -6.26 6.77 -5.66
N TYR A 160 -6.23 5.66 -6.38
CA TYR A 160 -6.87 5.49 -7.69
C TYR A 160 -8.08 4.57 -7.52
N LYS A 161 -9.27 5.17 -7.40
CA LYS A 161 -10.55 4.48 -7.30
C LYS A 161 -11.02 4.13 -8.69
N VAL A 162 -11.05 2.84 -9.01
CA VAL A 162 -11.53 2.33 -10.30
C VAL A 162 -13.02 2.01 -10.15
N VAL A 163 -13.87 2.85 -10.72
CA VAL A 163 -15.33 2.70 -10.62
C VAL A 163 -15.79 1.46 -11.39
N GLU A 164 -16.59 0.62 -10.75
CA GLU A 164 -17.00 -0.70 -11.24
C GLU A 164 -15.83 -1.67 -11.52
N GLY A 165 -14.60 -1.33 -11.11
CA GLY A 165 -13.44 -2.20 -11.21
C GLY A 165 -13.57 -3.43 -10.32
N ASP A 166 -13.14 -4.57 -10.84
CA ASP A 166 -13.15 -5.87 -10.17
C ASP A 166 -11.79 -6.18 -9.52
N HIS A 167 -11.62 -7.39 -8.96
CA HIS A 167 -10.37 -7.86 -8.33
C HIS A 167 -9.30 -8.22 -9.36
N VAL A 168 -8.62 -7.22 -9.89
CA VAL A 168 -7.59 -7.39 -10.94
C VAL A 168 -6.38 -6.49 -10.70
N TRP A 169 -5.24 -6.84 -11.31
CA TRP A 169 -4.21 -5.85 -11.58
C TRP A 169 -4.71 -4.93 -12.69
N PHE A 170 -4.98 -3.68 -12.38
CA PHE A 170 -5.57 -2.76 -13.34
C PHE A 170 -4.59 -2.43 -14.48
N ASP A 171 -4.98 -2.69 -15.71
CA ASP A 171 -4.28 -2.24 -16.92
C ASP A 171 -4.89 -0.90 -17.36
N LEU A 172 -4.67 0.12 -16.54
CA LEU A 172 -5.16 1.46 -16.79
C LEU A 172 -4.06 2.38 -17.31
N SER A 173 -4.46 3.43 -18.02
CA SER A 173 -3.58 4.52 -18.43
C SER A 173 -4.06 5.84 -17.82
N TYR A 174 -3.23 6.42 -16.97
CA TYR A 174 -3.46 7.72 -16.35
C TYR A 174 -2.30 8.66 -16.69
N GLU A 175 -2.61 9.77 -17.37
CA GLU A 175 -1.58 10.73 -17.83
C GLU A 175 -0.44 10.09 -18.63
N GLY A 176 -0.74 9.04 -19.39
CA GLY A 176 0.21 8.32 -20.24
C GLY A 176 1.10 7.30 -19.52
N ALA A 177 0.86 7.06 -18.22
CA ALA A 177 1.56 6.04 -17.44
C ALA A 177 0.61 4.87 -17.11
N ASN A 178 1.10 3.63 -17.23
CA ASN A 178 0.36 2.48 -16.75
C ASN A 178 0.53 2.29 -15.23
N THR A 179 -0.27 1.41 -14.62
CA THR A 179 -0.27 1.16 -13.16
C THR A 179 1.14 0.92 -12.60
N SER A 180 1.95 0.09 -13.24
CA SER A 180 3.32 -0.18 -12.79
C SER A 180 4.21 1.06 -12.84
N GLN A 181 4.05 1.88 -13.88
CA GLN A 181 4.78 3.15 -14.04
C GLN A 181 4.31 4.18 -13.01
N LEU A 182 3.00 4.26 -12.74
CA LEU A 182 2.44 5.14 -11.70
C LEU A 182 3.04 4.79 -10.34
N ILE A 183 3.04 3.49 -9.97
CA ILE A 183 3.65 3.01 -8.74
C ILE A 183 5.13 3.41 -8.69
N TRP A 184 5.91 3.10 -9.73
CA TRP A 184 7.34 3.43 -9.75
C TRP A 184 7.59 4.95 -9.68
N ASN A 185 6.87 5.73 -10.47
CA ASN A 185 6.97 7.19 -10.50
C ASN A 185 6.61 7.82 -9.15
N PHE A 186 5.76 7.17 -8.37
CA PHE A 186 5.41 7.60 -7.03
C PHE A 186 6.48 7.19 -6.01
N VAL A 187 6.71 5.88 -5.81
CA VAL A 187 7.58 5.39 -4.73
C VAL A 187 9.01 5.85 -4.86
N SER A 188 9.54 5.99 -6.10
CA SER A 188 10.93 6.39 -6.35
C SER A 188 11.28 7.82 -5.93
N LYS A 189 10.27 8.64 -5.60
CA LYS A 189 10.47 10.00 -5.08
C LYS A 189 10.87 10.04 -3.61
N TYR A 190 10.73 8.92 -2.89
CA TYR A 190 10.89 8.86 -1.44
C TYR A 190 12.13 8.07 -1.01
N ASP A 191 12.60 8.37 0.17
CA ASP A 191 13.49 7.51 0.96
C ASP A 191 12.95 7.42 2.41
N LEU A 192 13.66 6.74 3.30
CA LEU A 192 13.25 6.60 4.71
C LEU A 192 13.13 7.94 5.46
N ASN A 193 13.65 9.04 4.89
CA ASN A 193 13.54 10.38 5.48
C ASN A 193 12.40 11.21 4.86
N GLY A 194 11.72 10.70 3.86
CA GLY A 194 10.58 11.35 3.18
C GLY A 194 10.84 11.68 1.70
N LEU A 195 10.22 12.75 1.21
CA LEU A 195 10.35 13.24 -0.17
C LEU A 195 11.76 13.75 -0.44
N ARG A 196 12.33 13.33 -1.58
CA ARG A 196 13.70 13.67 -2.03
C ARG A 196 13.72 14.87 -2.91
#